data_12acc97368b11c97ac98d0ec678339a6
#
_entry.id   12acc97368b11c97ac98d0ec678339a6
#
_cell.length_a   1.000
_cell.length_b   1.000
_cell.length_c   1.000
_cell.angle_alpha   90.00
_cell.angle_beta   90.00
_cell.angle_gamma   90.00
#
_symmetry.space_group_name_H-M   'P 1'
#
loop_
_entity.id
_entity.type
_entity.pdbx_description
1 polymer ?
#
loop_
_entity_poly.entity_id
_entity_poly.type
_entity_poly.pdbx_seq_one_letter_code
_entity_poly.pdbx_strand_id
1 'polypeptide(L)'
;MRDMNPPTDSLSRRDALKATIASVGLSALAFEPARAVQPVVPDARRGSTKKYDMLKSINLWAFPYPERMTLRECLQLAKDAGFDGIELNYDLDNDLSPKHGTSDYVKIRKMADEIGIQISGLCSFLFWPYPLTSNDPAKRAQGMELAGKIAQCAHDLGVENVLVVPGAVHIPWRTDHEPVANDVCDQRAREAVGQLAKQAEKLKVCLNIENIFFNGYLMTPMEMNAFVDGIGSEYVRVHFDTGNISMFQFPEHWAKVLGKRTKNVHLKEFTKKGTDFSLETFRPLLDGTTNWPAVTDALAETGYKGFLTFEYFHPYAHYPEALVWQTSDSLDRILGRKS
;
A
#
# COMPACT_ATOMS: atom_id res chain seq x y z
N MET A 1 49.60 52.34 21.51
CA MET A 1 48.33 51.95 22.15
C MET A 1 48.15 50.51 21.83
N ARG A 2 48.06 49.66 22.88
CA ARG A 2 48.14 48.19 22.74
C ARG A 2 46.75 47.62 22.44
N ASP A 3 46.70 46.83 21.39
CA ASP A 3 45.54 45.96 21.11
C ASP A 3 45.49 44.80 22.13
N MET A 4 44.35 44.63 22.75
CA MET A 4 44.04 43.43 23.55
C MET A 4 42.75 42.83 23.00
N ASN A 5 42.87 41.79 22.17
CA ASN A 5 41.79 40.88 21.89
C ASN A 5 41.83 39.70 22.89
N PRO A 6 40.70 39.33 23.50
CA PRO A 6 40.66 38.13 24.32
C PRO A 6 40.56 36.85 23.47
N PRO A 7 41.12 35.72 23.94
CA PRO A 7 41.06 34.46 23.23
C PRO A 7 39.65 33.86 23.30
N THR A 8 39.10 33.51 22.17
CA THR A 8 37.88 32.69 22.06
C THR A 8 38.27 31.22 22.13
N ASP A 9 38.23 30.63 23.31
CA ASP A 9 38.24 29.17 23.49
C ASP A 9 36.86 28.64 23.09
N SER A 10 36.73 28.13 21.88
CA SER A 10 35.58 27.37 21.47
C SER A 10 35.78 25.90 21.85
N LEU A 11 35.15 25.47 22.92
CA LEU A 11 35.06 24.07 23.30
C LEU A 11 34.47 23.25 22.12
N SER A 12 35.17 22.21 21.71
CA SER A 12 34.72 21.34 20.66
C SER A 12 33.46 20.58 21.11
N ARG A 13 32.56 20.22 20.16
CA ARG A 13 31.37 19.42 20.44
C ARG A 13 31.68 18.10 21.17
N ARG A 14 32.91 17.61 21.05
CA ARG A 14 33.40 16.40 21.70
C ARG A 14 33.72 16.63 23.18
N ASP A 15 34.16 17.82 23.54
CA ASP A 15 34.49 18.18 24.92
C ASP A 15 33.23 18.56 25.70
N ALA A 16 32.22 19.17 25.07
CA ALA A 16 30.91 19.38 25.65
C ALA A 16 30.20 18.06 26.00
N LEU A 17 30.35 17.03 25.16
CA LEU A 17 29.78 15.69 25.43
C LEU A 17 30.47 14.99 26.63
N LYS A 18 31.77 15.20 26.83
CA LYS A 18 32.50 14.63 27.94
C LYS A 18 32.20 15.35 29.27
N ALA A 19 31.96 16.66 29.23
CA ALA A 19 31.61 17.44 30.42
C ALA A 19 30.19 17.09 30.96
N THR A 20 29.27 16.70 30.09
CA THR A 20 27.90 16.32 30.49
C THR A 20 27.83 14.95 31.18
N ILE A 21 28.82 14.07 30.96
CA ILE A 21 28.89 12.73 31.58
C ILE A 21 29.49 12.78 32.98
N ALA A 22 30.25 13.84 33.34
CA ALA A 22 30.97 13.93 34.60
C ALA A 22 30.18 14.56 35.77
N SER A 23 28.97 15.08 35.55
CA SER A 23 28.21 15.83 36.55
C SER A 23 26.92 15.15 37.08
N VAL A 24 26.68 13.88 36.72
CA VAL A 24 25.56 13.11 37.33
C VAL A 24 26.12 12.30 38.50
N GLY A 25 26.00 12.89 39.68
CA GLY A 25 26.39 12.27 40.94
C GLY A 25 25.65 10.95 41.16
N LEU A 26 26.37 10.00 41.76
CA LEU A 26 25.90 8.71 42.23
C LEU A 26 24.68 8.85 43.15
N SER A 27 23.49 8.63 42.64
CA SER A 27 22.36 8.13 43.41
C SER A 27 22.28 6.64 43.08
N ALA A 28 22.73 5.80 44.03
CA ALA A 28 22.60 4.36 43.91
C ALA A 28 21.11 3.98 44.03
N LEU A 29 20.35 4.13 42.95
CA LEU A 29 19.13 3.36 42.74
C LEU A 29 19.60 2.00 42.19
N ALA A 30 19.32 0.95 42.93
CA ALA A 30 19.52 -0.42 42.47
C ALA A 30 18.65 -0.63 41.22
N PHE A 31 19.24 -0.36 40.06
CA PHE A 31 18.67 -0.84 38.80
C PHE A 31 18.85 -2.36 38.82
N GLU A 32 17.76 -3.10 38.96
CA GLU A 32 17.79 -4.47 38.50
C GLU A 32 18.32 -4.46 37.08
N PRO A 33 19.31 -5.30 36.72
CA PRO A 33 19.78 -5.33 35.35
C PRO A 33 18.56 -5.65 34.46
N ALA A 34 18.21 -4.72 33.62
CA ALA A 34 17.22 -4.96 32.60
C ALA A 34 17.57 -6.31 31.98
N ARG A 35 16.68 -7.31 32.13
CA ARG A 35 16.86 -8.60 31.46
C ARG A 35 17.24 -8.29 30.05
N ALA A 36 18.48 -8.58 29.67
CA ALA A 36 18.93 -8.40 28.28
C ALA A 36 17.90 -9.11 27.45
N VAL A 37 17.15 -8.33 26.63
CA VAL A 37 16.27 -8.89 25.62
C VAL A 37 17.21 -9.74 24.78
N GLN A 38 17.13 -11.07 24.97
CA GLN A 38 17.90 -12.00 24.16
C GLN A 38 17.61 -11.61 22.71
N PRO A 39 18.64 -11.35 21.89
CA PRO A 39 18.39 -11.11 20.49
C PRO A 39 17.58 -12.29 19.99
N VAL A 40 16.38 -12.00 19.46
CA VAL A 40 15.56 -13.02 18.81
C VAL A 40 16.43 -13.53 17.67
N VAL A 41 17.08 -14.67 17.91
CA VAL A 41 17.82 -15.36 16.84
C VAL A 41 16.76 -15.68 15.80
N PRO A 42 16.85 -15.12 14.59
CA PRO A 42 15.90 -15.45 13.54
C PRO A 42 15.96 -16.97 13.40
N ASP A 43 14.83 -17.65 13.56
CA ASP A 43 14.79 -19.09 13.29
C ASP A 43 15.28 -19.28 11.86
N ALA A 44 16.46 -19.88 11.70
CA ALA A 44 17.09 -20.12 10.41
C ALA A 44 16.22 -21.01 9.48
N ARG A 45 15.13 -21.56 10.02
CA ARG A 45 14.13 -22.37 9.31
C ARG A 45 12.83 -21.62 9.03
N ARG A 46 12.84 -20.30 8.99
CA ARG A 46 11.64 -19.54 8.59
C ARG A 46 11.32 -19.62 7.08
N GLY A 47 11.28 -20.85 6.56
CA GLY A 47 10.12 -21.26 5.83
C GLY A 47 9.04 -21.55 6.87
N SER A 48 8.02 -20.74 6.98
CA SER A 48 6.95 -20.95 7.93
C SER A 48 6.37 -22.35 7.75
N THR A 49 6.36 -23.15 8.82
CA THR A 49 5.60 -24.42 8.83
C THR A 49 4.09 -24.15 8.81
N LYS A 50 3.68 -22.89 9.00
CA LYS A 50 2.29 -22.44 8.89
C LYS A 50 1.92 -22.28 7.43
N LYS A 51 0.75 -22.78 7.06
CA LYS A 51 0.09 -22.50 5.78
C LYS A 51 -1.03 -21.51 6.02
N TYR A 52 -1.11 -20.51 5.16
CA TYR A 52 -2.15 -19.49 5.22
C TYR A 52 -3.14 -19.69 4.07
N ASP A 53 -4.42 -19.54 4.40
CA ASP A 53 -5.53 -19.69 3.46
C ASP A 53 -5.86 -18.33 2.80
N MET A 54 -4.82 -17.74 2.19
CA MET A 54 -4.87 -16.48 1.44
C MET A 54 -4.42 -16.73 0.01
N LEU A 55 -4.93 -15.93 -0.92
CA LEU A 55 -4.64 -16.06 -2.34
C LEU A 55 -3.52 -15.11 -2.75
N LYS A 56 -2.65 -15.52 -3.66
CA LYS A 56 -1.59 -14.66 -4.18
C LYS A 56 -2.00 -13.98 -5.47
N SER A 57 -1.74 -12.67 -5.55
CA SER A 57 -2.02 -11.84 -6.71
C SER A 57 -0.86 -10.90 -7.00
N ILE A 58 -0.86 -10.31 -8.19
CA ILE A 58 0.12 -9.33 -8.63
C ILE A 58 -0.59 -8.20 -9.35
N ASN A 59 -0.15 -6.96 -9.11
CA ASN A 59 -0.67 -5.79 -9.78
C ASN A 59 -0.06 -5.64 -11.18
N LEU A 60 -0.84 -5.15 -12.14
CA LEU A 60 -0.44 -4.98 -13.53
C LEU A 60 0.72 -4.00 -13.72
N TRP A 61 0.97 -3.06 -12.79
CA TRP A 61 2.15 -2.18 -12.84
C TRP A 61 3.48 -2.91 -12.71
N ALA A 62 3.50 -4.14 -12.22
CA ALA A 62 4.71 -4.97 -12.19
C ALA A 62 5.11 -5.51 -13.57
N PHE A 63 4.30 -5.32 -14.59
CA PHE A 63 4.53 -5.73 -15.97
C PHE A 63 4.87 -4.53 -16.85
N PRO A 64 5.63 -4.71 -17.95
CA PRO A 64 5.87 -3.66 -18.93
C PRO A 64 4.66 -3.49 -19.88
N TYR A 65 3.49 -3.29 -19.30
CA TYR A 65 2.22 -3.09 -19.96
C TYR A 65 1.88 -1.58 -20.01
N PRO A 66 1.32 -1.06 -21.12
CA PRO A 66 1.04 -1.77 -22.37
C PRO A 66 2.20 -1.74 -23.39
N GLU A 67 3.34 -1.12 -23.07
CA GLU A 67 4.40 -0.76 -24.02
C GLU A 67 5.08 -1.98 -24.68
N ARG A 68 5.23 -3.08 -23.95
CA ARG A 68 5.97 -4.28 -24.40
C ARG A 68 5.20 -5.59 -24.23
N MET A 69 4.09 -5.56 -23.53
CA MET A 69 3.23 -6.72 -23.31
C MET A 69 1.77 -6.31 -23.48
N THR A 70 1.01 -7.15 -24.14
CA THR A 70 -0.46 -7.05 -24.19
C THR A 70 -1.07 -7.51 -22.88
N LEU A 71 -2.33 -7.11 -22.61
CA LEU A 71 -3.05 -7.59 -21.42
C LEU A 71 -3.14 -9.12 -21.38
N ARG A 72 -3.38 -9.79 -22.51
CA ARG A 72 -3.42 -11.27 -22.58
C ARG A 72 -2.09 -11.89 -22.16
N GLU A 73 -0.97 -11.35 -22.61
CA GLU A 73 0.37 -11.84 -22.23
C GLU A 73 0.63 -11.66 -20.73
N CYS A 74 0.21 -10.53 -20.15
CA CYS A 74 0.32 -10.29 -18.71
C CYS A 74 -0.51 -11.30 -17.90
N LEU A 75 -1.76 -11.53 -18.29
CA LEU A 75 -2.64 -12.52 -17.67
C LEU A 75 -2.04 -13.94 -17.76
N GLN A 76 -1.53 -14.32 -18.93
CA GLN A 76 -0.91 -15.63 -19.15
C GLN A 76 0.35 -15.79 -18.30
N LEU A 77 1.25 -14.79 -18.30
CA LEU A 77 2.48 -14.83 -17.51
C LEU A 77 2.18 -14.93 -16.01
N ALA A 78 1.20 -14.19 -15.50
CA ALA A 78 0.78 -14.29 -14.11
C ALA A 78 0.28 -15.71 -13.78
N LYS A 79 -0.54 -16.29 -14.67
CA LYS A 79 -1.01 -17.68 -14.54
C LYS A 79 0.12 -18.69 -14.55
N ASP A 80 1.04 -18.59 -15.52
CA ASP A 80 2.17 -19.51 -15.69
C ASP A 80 3.13 -19.44 -14.48
N ALA A 81 3.33 -18.24 -13.93
CA ALA A 81 4.08 -18.03 -12.70
C ALA A 81 3.36 -18.59 -11.45
N GLY A 82 2.09 -19.00 -11.58
CA GLY A 82 1.32 -19.67 -10.53
C GLY A 82 0.61 -18.69 -9.58
N PHE A 83 0.27 -17.48 -10.02
CA PHE A 83 -0.62 -16.60 -9.27
C PHE A 83 -2.07 -17.11 -9.32
N ASP A 84 -2.80 -16.90 -8.22
CA ASP A 84 -4.23 -17.17 -8.13
C ASP A 84 -5.03 -16.04 -8.82
N GLY A 85 -4.50 -14.80 -8.81
CA GLY A 85 -5.14 -13.63 -9.40
C GLY A 85 -4.17 -12.57 -9.89
N ILE A 86 -4.73 -11.60 -10.62
CA ILE A 86 -4.06 -10.39 -11.09
C ILE A 86 -4.97 -9.19 -10.82
N GLU A 87 -4.41 -8.09 -10.34
CA GLU A 87 -5.12 -6.83 -10.19
C GLU A 87 -4.88 -5.96 -11.42
N LEU A 88 -5.96 -5.45 -12.02
CA LEU A 88 -5.90 -4.68 -13.24
C LEU A 88 -5.95 -3.18 -12.96
N ASN A 89 -5.43 -2.39 -13.91
CA ASN A 89 -5.35 -0.94 -13.79
C ASN A 89 -6.32 -0.25 -14.75
N TYR A 90 -7.19 0.60 -14.22
CA TYR A 90 -8.02 1.49 -15.01
C TYR A 90 -7.29 2.82 -15.27
N ASP A 91 -7.21 3.25 -16.53
CA ASP A 91 -6.53 4.49 -16.92
C ASP A 91 -7.32 5.21 -18.04
N LEU A 92 -6.79 6.33 -18.55
CA LEU A 92 -7.42 7.09 -19.62
C LEU A 92 -7.23 6.46 -21.01
N ASP A 93 -6.20 5.64 -21.18
CA ASP A 93 -5.77 5.14 -22.50
C ASP A 93 -5.13 3.74 -22.44
N ASN A 94 -5.89 2.77 -21.95
CA ASN A 94 -5.51 1.35 -21.96
C ASN A 94 -6.75 0.48 -22.20
N ASP A 95 -6.63 -0.85 -22.07
CA ASP A 95 -7.75 -1.79 -22.27
C ASP A 95 -8.90 -1.58 -21.28
N LEU A 96 -8.66 -0.92 -20.14
CA LEU A 96 -9.63 -0.57 -19.10
C LEU A 96 -9.69 0.96 -18.97
N SER A 97 -10.42 1.61 -19.86
CA SER A 97 -10.45 3.07 -19.93
C SER A 97 -11.84 3.59 -20.30
N PRO A 98 -12.10 4.92 -20.17
CA PRO A 98 -13.36 5.52 -20.61
C PRO A 98 -13.68 5.35 -22.10
N LYS A 99 -12.70 4.90 -22.91
CA LYS A 99 -12.86 4.61 -24.34
C LYS A 99 -13.56 3.28 -24.62
N HIS A 100 -13.67 2.43 -23.61
CA HIS A 100 -14.26 1.10 -23.65
C HIS A 100 -15.56 1.03 -22.86
N GLY A 101 -16.34 -0.01 -23.07
CA GLY A 101 -17.62 -0.22 -22.41
C GLY A 101 -17.82 -1.66 -21.96
N THR A 102 -19.01 -1.94 -21.42
CA THR A 102 -19.39 -3.24 -20.87
C THR A 102 -19.01 -4.43 -21.74
N SER A 103 -19.22 -4.31 -23.07
CA SER A 103 -18.90 -5.42 -24.00
C SER A 103 -17.41 -5.75 -24.03
N ASP A 104 -16.54 -4.75 -23.88
CA ASP A 104 -15.09 -4.93 -23.88
C ASP A 104 -14.60 -5.51 -22.55
N TYR A 105 -15.14 -5.01 -21.43
CA TYR A 105 -14.84 -5.54 -20.12
C TYR A 105 -15.28 -7.01 -19.98
N VAL A 106 -16.45 -7.38 -20.52
CA VAL A 106 -16.89 -8.78 -20.58
C VAL A 106 -15.96 -9.66 -21.41
N LYS A 107 -15.34 -9.14 -22.49
CA LYS A 107 -14.32 -9.87 -23.26
C LYS A 107 -13.06 -10.12 -22.41
N ILE A 108 -12.62 -9.10 -21.63
CA ILE A 108 -11.48 -9.23 -20.74
C ILE A 108 -11.76 -10.27 -19.65
N ARG A 109 -12.94 -10.26 -19.03
CA ARG A 109 -13.35 -11.29 -18.08
C ARG A 109 -13.27 -12.70 -18.70
N LYS A 110 -13.87 -12.89 -19.89
CA LYS A 110 -13.81 -14.16 -20.60
C LYS A 110 -12.38 -14.60 -20.91
N MET A 111 -11.51 -13.66 -21.28
CA MET A 111 -10.08 -13.94 -21.51
C MET A 111 -9.40 -14.43 -20.23
N ALA A 112 -9.68 -13.83 -19.07
CA ALA A 112 -9.15 -14.29 -17.79
C ALA A 112 -9.69 -15.68 -17.41
N ASP A 113 -10.98 -15.93 -17.63
CA ASP A 113 -11.63 -17.22 -17.41
C ASP A 113 -11.00 -18.32 -18.30
N GLU A 114 -10.77 -18.04 -19.60
CA GLU A 114 -10.12 -18.97 -20.54
C GLU A 114 -8.69 -19.31 -20.11
N ILE A 115 -7.93 -18.35 -19.60
CA ILE A 115 -6.58 -18.55 -19.07
C ILE A 115 -6.63 -19.26 -17.71
N GLY A 116 -7.72 -19.13 -16.98
CA GLY A 116 -7.91 -19.72 -15.66
C GLY A 116 -7.22 -18.92 -14.55
N ILE A 117 -7.21 -17.57 -14.66
CA ILE A 117 -6.73 -16.65 -13.64
C ILE A 117 -7.87 -15.74 -13.18
N GLN A 118 -7.93 -15.43 -11.87
CA GLN A 118 -8.93 -14.52 -11.33
C GLN A 118 -8.47 -13.05 -11.52
N ILE A 119 -9.42 -12.13 -11.69
CA ILE A 119 -9.15 -10.70 -11.54
C ILE A 119 -9.41 -10.34 -10.09
N SER A 120 -8.36 -10.01 -9.32
CA SER A 120 -8.43 -9.82 -7.86
C SER A 120 -8.99 -8.46 -7.45
N GLY A 121 -8.88 -7.46 -8.31
CA GLY A 121 -9.34 -6.11 -8.07
C GLY A 121 -9.03 -5.17 -9.22
N LEU A 122 -9.50 -3.92 -9.07
CA LEU A 122 -9.10 -2.79 -9.89
C LEU A 122 -8.46 -1.71 -9.03
N CYS A 123 -7.42 -1.08 -9.57
CA CYS A 123 -6.83 0.14 -9.04
C CYS A 123 -6.67 1.19 -10.15
N SER A 124 -6.29 2.42 -9.79
CA SER A 124 -6.12 3.49 -10.77
C SER A 124 -5.20 4.59 -10.24
N PHE A 125 -4.30 5.08 -11.10
CA PHE A 125 -3.53 6.30 -10.85
C PHE A 125 -4.36 7.59 -11.00
N LEU A 126 -5.58 7.52 -11.53
CA LEU A 126 -6.41 8.69 -11.85
C LEU A 126 -6.85 9.48 -10.61
N PHE A 127 -6.80 8.89 -9.43
CA PHE A 127 -7.02 9.60 -8.16
C PHE A 127 -5.93 10.66 -7.86
N TRP A 128 -4.77 10.60 -8.49
CA TRP A 128 -3.69 11.57 -8.30
C TRP A 128 -3.86 12.85 -9.13
N PRO A 129 -4.13 12.80 -10.45
CA PRO A 129 -4.47 14.00 -11.22
C PRO A 129 -5.85 14.55 -10.88
N TYR A 130 -6.78 13.73 -10.41
CA TYR A 130 -8.16 14.10 -10.10
C TYR A 130 -8.56 13.72 -8.66
N PRO A 131 -7.88 14.31 -7.63
CA PRO A 131 -8.14 13.95 -6.24
C PRO A 131 -9.55 14.33 -5.83
N LEU A 132 -10.23 13.45 -5.12
CA LEU A 132 -11.57 13.67 -4.58
C LEU A 132 -11.64 14.85 -3.60
N THR A 133 -10.49 15.27 -3.09
CA THR A 133 -10.35 16.35 -2.09
C THR A 133 -9.70 17.63 -2.63
N SER A 134 -9.34 17.68 -3.92
CA SER A 134 -8.67 18.84 -4.55
C SER A 134 -9.35 20.18 -4.21
N ASN A 135 -8.58 21.27 -4.13
CA ASN A 135 -9.15 22.62 -4.05
C ASN A 135 -9.87 23.02 -5.34
N ASP A 136 -9.45 22.46 -6.48
CA ASP A 136 -10.12 22.65 -7.77
C ASP A 136 -11.42 21.81 -7.85
N PRO A 137 -12.60 22.44 -7.94
CA PRO A 137 -13.88 21.74 -8.06
C PRO A 137 -14.01 20.93 -9.36
N ALA A 138 -13.34 21.35 -10.44
CA ALA A 138 -13.37 20.62 -11.70
C ALA A 138 -12.60 19.31 -11.59
N LYS A 139 -11.43 19.31 -10.93
CA LYS A 139 -10.68 18.08 -10.62
C LYS A 139 -11.48 17.12 -9.73
N ARG A 140 -12.19 17.64 -8.72
CA ARG A 140 -13.07 16.81 -7.88
C ARG A 140 -14.20 16.17 -8.68
N ALA A 141 -14.88 16.95 -9.52
CA ALA A 141 -15.97 16.45 -10.37
C ALA A 141 -15.48 15.34 -11.33
N GLN A 142 -14.34 15.55 -11.96
CA GLN A 142 -13.71 14.56 -12.83
C GLN A 142 -13.31 13.29 -12.04
N GLY A 143 -12.75 13.44 -10.84
CA GLY A 143 -12.42 12.32 -9.95
C GLY A 143 -13.64 11.49 -9.59
N MET A 144 -14.76 12.13 -9.25
CA MET A 144 -16.05 11.47 -8.97
C MET A 144 -16.58 10.70 -10.17
N GLU A 145 -16.55 11.30 -11.34
CA GLU A 145 -16.98 10.66 -12.59
C GLU A 145 -16.14 9.41 -12.89
N LEU A 146 -14.81 9.54 -12.82
CA LEU A 146 -13.88 8.45 -13.07
C LEU A 146 -14.03 7.32 -12.02
N ALA A 147 -14.15 7.66 -10.75
CA ALA A 147 -14.40 6.66 -9.69
C ALA A 147 -15.69 5.86 -9.94
N GLY A 148 -16.74 6.53 -10.39
CA GLY A 148 -17.99 5.89 -10.81
C GLY A 148 -17.82 4.95 -12.01
N LYS A 149 -17.02 5.34 -13.01
CA LYS A 149 -16.68 4.51 -14.17
C LYS A 149 -15.82 3.30 -13.79
N ILE A 150 -14.87 3.47 -12.86
CA ILE A 150 -14.05 2.36 -12.33
C ILE A 150 -14.95 1.34 -11.61
N ALA A 151 -15.88 1.79 -10.80
CA ALA A 151 -16.83 0.91 -10.12
C ALA A 151 -17.74 0.14 -11.11
N GLN A 152 -18.20 0.82 -12.18
CA GLN A 152 -18.96 0.15 -13.25
C GLN A 152 -18.11 -0.87 -14.00
N CYS A 153 -16.86 -0.53 -14.33
CA CYS A 153 -15.92 -1.43 -14.97
C CYS A 153 -15.67 -2.68 -14.11
N ALA A 154 -15.48 -2.52 -12.80
CA ALA A 154 -15.32 -3.64 -11.88
C ALA A 154 -16.54 -4.58 -11.89
N HIS A 155 -17.76 -4.02 -11.83
CA HIS A 155 -19.00 -4.79 -11.95
C HIS A 155 -19.04 -5.59 -13.25
N ASP A 156 -18.74 -4.96 -14.39
CA ASP A 156 -18.81 -5.59 -15.71
C ASP A 156 -17.74 -6.67 -15.90
N LEU A 157 -16.59 -6.51 -15.25
CA LEU A 157 -15.54 -7.54 -15.13
C LEU A 157 -15.92 -8.68 -14.18
N GLY A 158 -16.96 -8.53 -13.37
CA GLY A 158 -17.31 -9.49 -12.32
C GLY A 158 -16.37 -9.44 -11.10
N VAL A 159 -15.77 -8.28 -10.84
CA VAL A 159 -14.80 -8.04 -9.76
C VAL A 159 -15.47 -7.25 -8.63
N GLU A 160 -15.26 -7.69 -7.39
CA GLU A 160 -15.86 -7.02 -6.22
C GLU A 160 -15.00 -5.90 -5.64
N ASN A 161 -13.70 -5.83 -5.97
CA ASN A 161 -12.74 -4.96 -5.29
C ASN A 161 -12.29 -3.81 -6.17
N VAL A 162 -12.52 -2.58 -5.71
CA VAL A 162 -11.96 -1.35 -6.30
C VAL A 162 -11.14 -0.63 -5.24
N LEU A 163 -9.87 -0.37 -5.52
CA LEU A 163 -9.03 0.49 -4.71
C LEU A 163 -9.45 1.94 -4.91
N VAL A 164 -9.65 2.67 -3.80
CA VAL A 164 -9.96 4.09 -3.80
C VAL A 164 -8.97 4.85 -2.94
N VAL A 165 -8.27 5.82 -3.53
CA VAL A 165 -7.52 6.82 -2.77
C VAL A 165 -8.53 7.86 -2.26
N PRO A 166 -8.78 7.94 -0.94
CA PRO A 166 -9.89 8.74 -0.42
C PRO A 166 -9.65 10.25 -0.55
N GLY A 167 -8.38 10.64 -0.61
CA GLY A 167 -7.96 12.03 -0.70
C GLY A 167 -6.51 12.22 -0.31
N ALA A 168 -6.05 13.47 -0.36
CA ALA A 168 -4.72 13.86 0.04
C ALA A 168 -4.73 15.28 0.62
N VAL A 169 -4.00 15.47 1.71
CA VAL A 169 -3.64 16.81 2.23
C VAL A 169 -2.58 17.42 1.33
N HIS A 170 -1.62 16.61 0.89
CA HIS A 170 -0.57 17.01 -0.03
C HIS A 170 -0.13 15.85 -0.91
N ILE A 171 0.27 16.13 -2.14
CA ILE A 171 0.82 15.15 -3.09
C ILE A 171 2.23 15.61 -3.48
N PRO A 172 3.29 15.13 -2.79
CA PRO A 172 4.64 15.68 -2.92
C PRO A 172 5.26 15.60 -4.32
N TRP A 173 4.85 14.62 -5.12
CA TRP A 173 5.36 14.40 -6.48
C TRP A 173 4.57 15.13 -7.58
N ARG A 174 3.56 15.95 -7.18
CA ARG A 174 2.78 16.74 -8.12
C ARG A 174 2.94 18.22 -7.85
N THR A 175 3.37 18.96 -8.87
CA THR A 175 3.55 20.43 -8.79
C THR A 175 2.25 21.21 -8.98
N ASP A 176 1.20 20.56 -9.51
CA ASP A 176 -0.13 21.12 -9.78
C ASP A 176 -1.16 20.84 -8.68
N HIS A 177 -0.70 20.37 -7.52
CA HIS A 177 -1.52 20.10 -6.35
C HIS A 177 -1.22 21.09 -5.23
N GLU A 178 -2.23 21.85 -4.84
CA GLU A 178 -2.16 22.74 -3.66
C GLU A 178 -2.52 21.94 -2.40
N PRO A 179 -1.85 22.19 -1.27
CA PRO A 179 -2.22 21.57 0.00
C PRO A 179 -3.67 21.86 0.38
N VAL A 180 -4.35 20.85 0.89
CA VAL A 180 -5.73 20.92 1.38
C VAL A 180 -5.69 20.82 2.90
N ALA A 181 -6.38 21.71 3.60
CA ALA A 181 -6.46 21.65 5.07
C ALA A 181 -7.07 20.31 5.52
N ASN A 182 -6.58 19.73 6.61
CA ASN A 182 -6.94 18.37 7.04
C ASN A 182 -8.45 18.18 7.26
N ASP A 183 -9.11 19.16 7.90
CA ASP A 183 -10.57 19.15 8.13
C ASP A 183 -11.36 19.22 6.82
N VAL A 184 -10.93 20.06 5.88
CA VAL A 184 -11.51 20.18 4.54
C VAL A 184 -11.29 18.90 3.74
N CYS A 185 -10.10 18.30 3.85
CA CYS A 185 -9.80 17.01 3.23
C CYS A 185 -10.73 15.91 3.74
N ASP A 186 -10.89 15.78 5.06
CA ASP A 186 -11.76 14.76 5.67
C ASP A 186 -13.24 14.99 5.29
N GLN A 187 -13.73 16.21 5.35
CA GLN A 187 -15.09 16.54 4.94
C GLN A 187 -15.34 16.11 3.47
N ARG A 188 -14.50 16.58 2.55
CA ARG A 188 -14.64 16.28 1.12
C ARG A 188 -14.52 14.78 0.82
N ALA A 189 -13.58 14.09 1.46
CA ALA A 189 -13.40 12.65 1.30
C ALA A 189 -14.65 11.87 1.74
N ARG A 190 -15.23 12.21 2.91
CA ARG A 190 -16.45 11.59 3.40
C ARG A 190 -17.65 11.86 2.50
N GLU A 191 -17.82 13.08 2.02
CA GLU A 191 -18.87 13.44 1.08
C GLU A 191 -18.74 12.65 -0.24
N ALA A 192 -17.53 12.60 -0.81
CA ALA A 192 -17.26 11.92 -2.07
C ALA A 192 -17.48 10.41 -1.94
N VAL A 193 -16.85 9.76 -0.95
CA VAL A 193 -16.98 8.32 -0.74
C VAL A 193 -18.41 7.93 -0.36
N GLY A 194 -19.11 8.74 0.45
CA GLY A 194 -20.50 8.53 0.79
C GLY A 194 -21.45 8.61 -0.41
N GLN A 195 -21.14 9.47 -1.40
CA GLN A 195 -21.91 9.51 -2.66
C GLN A 195 -21.60 8.28 -3.54
N LEU A 196 -20.31 7.92 -3.68
CA LEU A 196 -19.89 6.76 -4.46
C LEU A 196 -20.41 5.43 -3.87
N ALA A 197 -20.52 5.33 -2.56
CA ALA A 197 -21.05 4.16 -1.87
C ALA A 197 -22.45 3.77 -2.35
N LYS A 198 -23.33 4.75 -2.64
CA LYS A 198 -24.67 4.49 -3.16
C LYS A 198 -24.68 3.82 -4.54
N GLN A 199 -23.68 4.11 -5.38
CA GLN A 199 -23.51 3.43 -6.66
C GLN A 199 -22.87 2.05 -6.44
N ALA A 200 -21.86 1.97 -5.59
CA ALA A 200 -21.16 0.73 -5.25
C ALA A 200 -22.11 -0.35 -4.69
N GLU A 201 -23.05 0.04 -3.82
CA GLU A 201 -24.12 -0.84 -3.30
C GLU A 201 -24.98 -1.42 -4.42
N LYS A 202 -25.40 -0.60 -5.39
CA LYS A 202 -26.20 -1.05 -6.55
C LYS A 202 -25.41 -2.01 -7.44
N LEU A 203 -24.12 -1.74 -7.62
CA LEU A 203 -23.20 -2.54 -8.44
C LEU A 203 -22.67 -3.78 -7.69
N LYS A 204 -22.86 -3.86 -6.34
CA LYS A 204 -22.26 -4.87 -5.46
C LYS A 204 -20.75 -4.92 -5.58
N VAL A 205 -20.13 -3.76 -5.60
CA VAL A 205 -18.68 -3.55 -5.68
C VAL A 205 -18.21 -2.87 -4.40
N CYS A 206 -17.15 -3.36 -3.78
CA CYS A 206 -16.55 -2.74 -2.61
C CYS A 206 -15.57 -1.64 -3.02
N LEU A 207 -15.79 -0.44 -2.50
CA LEU A 207 -14.82 0.66 -2.54
C LEU A 207 -13.88 0.48 -1.36
N ASN A 208 -12.67 0.02 -1.64
CA ASN A 208 -11.68 -0.29 -0.62
C ASN A 208 -10.74 0.90 -0.45
N ILE A 209 -10.82 1.56 0.69
CA ILE A 209 -10.09 2.78 1.01
C ILE A 209 -8.65 2.43 1.35
N GLU A 210 -7.70 3.01 0.62
CA GLU A 210 -6.28 2.72 0.80
C GLU A 210 -5.59 3.71 1.75
N ASN A 211 -4.71 3.18 2.61
CA ASN A 211 -3.72 3.96 3.33
C ASN A 211 -2.55 4.29 2.40
N ILE A 212 -2.23 5.58 2.26
CA ILE A 212 -1.34 6.09 1.23
C ILE A 212 -0.01 6.58 1.81
N PHE A 213 1.05 6.40 1.01
CA PHE A 213 2.38 6.91 1.31
C PHE A 213 2.45 8.43 1.09
N PHE A 214 2.90 9.19 2.11
CA PHE A 214 3.14 10.65 2.06
C PHE A 214 1.97 11.56 1.72
N ASN A 215 0.73 11.11 1.72
CA ASN A 215 -0.40 11.99 1.38
C ASN A 215 -0.93 12.84 2.55
N GLY A 216 -0.46 12.59 3.78
CA GLY A 216 -0.87 13.33 4.99
C GLY A 216 -2.30 13.10 5.45
N TYR A 217 -2.98 12.05 4.98
CA TYR A 217 -4.37 11.76 5.30
C TYR A 217 -4.56 10.28 5.66
N LEU A 218 -5.39 10.00 6.67
CA LEU A 218 -5.62 8.65 7.24
C LEU A 218 -4.30 7.96 7.61
N MET A 219 -3.50 8.65 8.42
CA MET A 219 -2.14 8.27 8.78
C MET A 219 -2.04 7.18 9.85
N THR A 220 -3.16 6.81 10.48
CA THR A 220 -3.22 5.78 11.52
C THR A 220 -4.36 4.79 11.25
N PRO A 221 -4.26 3.53 11.74
CA PRO A 221 -5.33 2.56 11.56
C PRO A 221 -6.61 2.94 12.31
N MET A 222 -6.52 3.77 13.35
CA MET A 222 -7.68 4.29 14.06
C MET A 222 -8.44 5.32 13.22
N GLU A 223 -7.74 6.22 12.54
CA GLU A 223 -8.35 7.17 11.59
C GLU A 223 -9.00 6.42 10.42
N MET A 224 -8.33 5.41 9.87
CA MET A 224 -8.88 4.57 8.82
C MET A 224 -10.17 3.87 9.26
N ASN A 225 -10.19 3.28 10.46
CA ASN A 225 -11.38 2.65 11.00
C ASN A 225 -12.52 3.65 11.21
N ALA A 226 -12.22 4.83 11.79
CA ALA A 226 -13.21 5.88 12.01
C ALA A 226 -13.77 6.45 10.69
N PHE A 227 -12.96 6.50 9.65
CA PHE A 227 -13.39 6.90 8.31
C PHE A 227 -14.37 5.87 7.71
N VAL A 228 -13.95 4.62 7.60
CA VAL A 228 -14.74 3.55 6.97
C VAL A 228 -16.04 3.30 7.74
N ASP A 229 -15.98 3.20 9.08
CA ASP A 229 -17.16 3.00 9.92
C ASP A 229 -18.12 4.19 9.83
N GLY A 230 -17.57 5.42 9.74
CA GLY A 230 -18.36 6.64 9.65
C GLY A 230 -19.13 6.82 8.32
N ILE A 231 -18.73 6.14 7.24
CA ILE A 231 -19.49 6.11 5.99
C ILE A 231 -20.76 5.25 6.15
N GLY A 232 -20.70 4.19 6.97
CA GLY A 232 -21.86 3.38 7.30
C GLY A 232 -22.36 2.46 6.18
N SER A 233 -21.54 2.13 5.18
CA SER A 233 -21.86 1.20 4.10
C SER A 233 -21.01 -0.06 4.17
N GLU A 234 -21.62 -1.23 4.01
CA GLU A 234 -20.90 -2.49 3.91
C GLU A 234 -20.04 -2.61 2.64
N TYR A 235 -20.28 -1.76 1.64
CA TYR A 235 -19.51 -1.66 0.40
C TYR A 235 -18.36 -0.63 0.48
N VAL A 236 -18.07 -0.08 1.67
CA VAL A 236 -16.90 0.74 1.92
C VAL A 236 -16.03 0.02 2.93
N ARG A 237 -14.88 -0.44 2.49
CA ARG A 237 -13.98 -1.32 3.24
C ARG A 237 -12.56 -0.77 3.22
N VAL A 238 -11.61 -1.51 3.77
CA VAL A 238 -10.20 -1.13 3.77
C VAL A 238 -9.43 -1.92 2.73
N HIS A 239 -8.65 -1.20 1.92
CA HIS A 239 -7.52 -1.71 1.15
C HIS A 239 -6.25 -1.45 1.95
N PHE A 240 -5.70 -2.47 2.54
CA PHE A 240 -4.53 -2.32 3.40
C PHE A 240 -3.24 -2.46 2.58
N ASP A 241 -2.47 -1.38 2.46
CA ASP A 241 -1.12 -1.42 1.90
C ASP A 241 -0.08 -1.53 3.02
N THR A 242 0.76 -2.57 2.96
CA THR A 242 1.75 -2.88 3.99
C THR A 242 2.97 -1.98 3.94
N GLY A 243 3.32 -1.46 2.76
CA GLY A 243 4.52 -0.63 2.56
C GLY A 243 4.28 0.85 2.81
N ASN A 244 3.09 1.35 2.45
CA ASN A 244 2.78 2.78 2.52
C ASN A 244 2.91 3.39 3.93
N ILE A 245 2.78 2.57 4.98
CA ILE A 245 2.93 3.02 6.38
C ILE A 245 4.31 2.69 6.95
N SER A 246 5.13 1.93 6.24
CA SER A 246 6.32 1.29 6.80
C SER A 246 7.44 2.25 7.16
N MET A 247 7.41 3.51 6.71
CA MET A 247 8.42 4.50 7.10
C MET A 247 8.51 4.66 8.63
N PHE A 248 7.38 4.79 9.31
CA PHE A 248 7.33 5.03 10.76
C PHE A 248 6.51 3.99 11.52
N GLN A 249 5.81 3.08 10.84
CA GLN A 249 4.88 2.15 11.45
C GLN A 249 5.18 0.69 11.03
N PHE A 250 4.35 -0.24 11.49
CA PHE A 250 4.55 -1.67 11.32
C PHE A 250 3.26 -2.31 10.81
N PRO A 251 3.29 -2.97 9.65
CA PRO A 251 2.09 -3.52 9.02
C PRO A 251 1.37 -4.57 9.89
N GLU A 252 2.10 -5.37 10.67
CA GLU A 252 1.52 -6.34 11.60
C GLU A 252 0.67 -5.69 12.70
N HIS A 253 1.00 -4.46 13.10
CA HIS A 253 0.19 -3.71 14.07
C HIS A 253 -1.09 -3.17 13.42
N TRP A 254 -0.97 -2.65 12.20
CA TRP A 254 -2.11 -2.16 11.44
C TRP A 254 -3.14 -3.25 11.17
N ALA A 255 -2.71 -4.41 10.67
CA ALA A 255 -3.59 -5.53 10.34
C ALA A 255 -4.51 -5.90 11.51
N LYS A 256 -3.97 -5.96 12.73
CA LYS A 256 -4.75 -6.27 13.94
C LYS A 256 -5.81 -5.21 14.25
N VAL A 257 -5.47 -3.93 14.12
CA VAL A 257 -6.39 -2.82 14.44
C VAL A 257 -7.46 -2.68 13.37
N LEU A 258 -7.12 -2.84 12.08
CA LEU A 258 -8.08 -2.82 10.98
C LEU A 258 -9.09 -3.96 11.10
N GLY A 259 -8.63 -5.14 11.49
CA GLY A 259 -9.48 -6.30 11.74
C GLY A 259 -10.29 -6.71 10.50
N LYS A 260 -11.56 -7.03 10.71
CA LYS A 260 -12.48 -7.47 9.65
C LYS A 260 -12.83 -6.40 8.61
N ARG A 261 -12.39 -5.16 8.76
CA ARG A 261 -12.60 -4.09 7.78
C ARG A 261 -11.73 -4.28 6.54
N THR A 262 -10.62 -5.01 6.66
CA THR A 262 -9.72 -5.31 5.55
C THR A 262 -10.43 -6.22 4.54
N LYS A 263 -10.60 -5.75 3.31
CA LYS A 263 -11.22 -6.49 2.21
C LYS A 263 -10.19 -6.91 1.15
N ASN A 264 -9.16 -6.09 0.92
CA ASN A 264 -8.05 -6.41 0.03
C ASN A 264 -6.73 -5.91 0.62
N VAL A 265 -5.60 -6.47 0.17
CA VAL A 265 -4.27 -6.17 0.71
C VAL A 265 -3.27 -5.98 -0.42
N HIS A 266 -2.56 -4.84 -0.42
CA HIS A 266 -1.32 -4.69 -1.16
C HIS A 266 -0.12 -5.10 -0.31
N LEU A 267 0.66 -6.04 -0.84
CA LEU A 267 1.98 -6.34 -0.31
C LEU A 267 3.01 -5.48 -1.03
N LYS A 268 3.53 -4.52 -0.33
CA LYS A 268 4.59 -3.65 -0.78
C LYS A 268 5.77 -3.78 0.17
N GLU A 269 6.88 -4.31 -0.32
CA GLU A 269 8.09 -4.47 0.49
C GLU A 269 8.76 -3.12 0.71
N PHE A 270 9.26 -2.90 1.91
CA PHE A 270 9.94 -1.66 2.30
C PHE A 270 11.24 -1.97 3.04
N THR A 271 12.30 -1.20 2.79
CA THR A 271 13.54 -1.32 3.55
C THR A 271 13.73 -0.16 4.52
N LYS A 272 13.94 -0.47 5.81
CA LYS A 272 14.29 0.50 6.86
C LYS A 272 15.81 0.66 7.04
N LYS A 273 16.60 0.17 6.10
CA LYS A 273 18.05 0.34 6.09
C LYS A 273 18.39 1.75 5.61
N GLY A 274 18.66 2.67 6.52
CA GLY A 274 18.97 4.07 6.20
C GLY A 274 17.87 5.02 6.70
N THR A 275 18.01 6.28 6.34
CA THR A 275 17.13 7.38 6.79
C THR A 275 16.58 8.21 5.62
N ASP A 276 16.93 7.88 4.40
CA ASP A 276 16.44 8.55 3.19
C ASP A 276 15.31 7.72 2.59
N PHE A 277 14.08 8.04 3.00
CA PHE A 277 12.89 7.32 2.57
C PHE A 277 12.20 8.05 1.42
N SER A 278 12.02 7.34 0.32
CA SER A 278 11.37 7.82 -0.89
C SER A 278 10.60 6.67 -1.55
N LEU A 279 10.01 6.89 -2.70
CA LEU A 279 9.42 5.82 -3.51
C LEU A 279 10.46 4.76 -3.94
N GLU A 280 11.74 5.16 -4.06
CA GLU A 280 12.87 4.25 -4.35
C GLU A 280 13.23 3.31 -3.17
N THR A 281 12.59 3.49 -2.02
CA THR A 281 12.78 2.64 -0.84
C THR A 281 11.98 1.34 -0.93
N PHE A 282 10.98 1.27 -1.80
CA PHE A 282 10.25 0.05 -2.09
C PHE A 282 11.14 -0.97 -2.82
N ARG A 283 10.92 -2.25 -2.54
CA ARG A 283 11.76 -3.36 -3.00
C ARG A 283 10.91 -4.51 -3.55
N PRO A 284 11.50 -5.40 -4.37
CA PRO A 284 10.93 -6.72 -4.59
C PRO A 284 10.70 -7.46 -3.27
N LEU A 285 9.70 -8.32 -3.19
CA LEU A 285 9.40 -9.06 -1.96
C LEU A 285 10.61 -9.85 -1.46
N LEU A 286 10.82 -9.82 -0.14
CA LEU A 286 11.92 -10.44 0.61
C LEU A 286 13.27 -9.70 0.48
N ASP A 287 13.36 -8.61 -0.28
CA ASP A 287 14.57 -7.77 -0.35
C ASP A 287 14.52 -6.57 0.60
N GLY A 288 13.57 -6.54 1.51
CA GLY A 288 13.37 -5.45 2.46
C GLY A 288 13.57 -5.87 3.92
N THR A 289 12.83 -5.19 4.78
CA THR A 289 12.89 -5.40 6.25
C THR A 289 11.53 -5.72 6.86
N THR A 290 10.50 -5.92 6.06
CA THR A 290 9.15 -6.25 6.51
C THR A 290 9.13 -7.62 7.20
N ASN A 291 8.51 -7.70 8.37
CA ASN A 291 8.36 -8.97 9.09
C ASN A 291 7.15 -9.74 8.54
N TRP A 292 7.30 -10.33 7.36
CA TRP A 292 6.23 -11.05 6.68
C TRP A 292 5.55 -12.12 7.52
N PRO A 293 6.27 -12.96 8.32
CA PRO A 293 5.60 -13.89 9.22
C PRO A 293 4.65 -13.23 10.22
N ALA A 294 5.03 -12.09 10.80
CA ALA A 294 4.16 -11.35 11.72
C ALA A 294 2.96 -10.71 11.01
N VAL A 295 3.16 -10.22 9.78
CA VAL A 295 2.09 -9.64 8.94
C VAL A 295 1.05 -10.71 8.58
N THR A 296 1.50 -11.87 8.08
CA THR A 296 0.57 -12.96 7.71
C THR A 296 -0.13 -13.57 8.92
N ASP A 297 0.57 -13.70 10.06
CA ASP A 297 -0.06 -14.10 11.33
C ASP A 297 -1.16 -13.12 11.74
N ALA A 298 -0.86 -11.81 11.72
CA ALA A 298 -1.82 -10.77 12.07
C ALA A 298 -3.05 -10.76 11.15
N LEU A 299 -2.86 -10.91 9.83
CA LEU A 299 -3.97 -11.01 8.88
C LEU A 299 -4.81 -12.29 9.13
N ALA A 300 -4.16 -13.44 9.35
CA ALA A 300 -4.84 -14.69 9.65
C ALA A 300 -5.65 -14.64 10.94
N GLU A 301 -5.14 -13.99 12.00
CA GLU A 301 -5.85 -13.77 13.26
C GLU A 301 -7.16 -12.98 13.08
N THR A 302 -7.25 -12.09 12.06
CA THR A 302 -8.49 -11.37 11.73
C THR A 302 -9.48 -12.20 10.93
N GLY A 303 -9.08 -13.39 10.47
CA GLY A 303 -9.85 -14.26 9.58
C GLY A 303 -9.75 -13.86 8.10
N TYR A 304 -8.76 -13.06 7.72
CA TYR A 304 -8.55 -12.64 6.33
C TYR A 304 -8.16 -13.84 5.45
N LYS A 305 -8.83 -13.97 4.31
CA LYS A 305 -8.61 -15.05 3.30
C LYS A 305 -8.57 -14.51 1.87
N GLY A 306 -8.53 -13.20 1.72
CA GLY A 306 -8.52 -12.54 0.43
C GLY A 306 -7.17 -12.62 -0.29
N PHE A 307 -7.03 -11.80 -1.31
CA PHE A 307 -5.81 -11.70 -2.08
C PHE A 307 -4.74 -10.92 -1.34
N LEU A 308 -3.50 -11.42 -1.42
CA LEU A 308 -2.27 -10.68 -1.14
C LEU A 308 -1.70 -10.27 -2.48
N THR A 309 -1.91 -9.03 -2.86
CA THR A 309 -1.53 -8.50 -4.18
C THR A 309 -0.20 -7.77 -4.07
N PHE A 310 0.83 -8.27 -4.73
CA PHE A 310 2.09 -7.52 -4.83
C PHE A 310 1.91 -6.30 -5.70
N GLU A 311 2.19 -5.12 -5.14
CA GLU A 311 2.21 -3.85 -5.87
C GLU A 311 3.63 -3.33 -5.98
N TYR A 312 4.08 -3.08 -7.23
CA TYR A 312 5.40 -2.56 -7.53
C TYR A 312 5.42 -1.84 -8.88
N PHE A 313 6.02 -0.64 -8.92
CA PHE A 313 5.95 0.25 -10.09
C PHE A 313 7.19 0.20 -10.99
N HIS A 314 8.16 -0.66 -10.68
CA HIS A 314 9.45 -0.69 -11.37
C HIS A 314 9.71 -2.10 -11.93
N PRO A 315 9.04 -2.49 -13.04
CA PRO A 315 9.38 -3.74 -13.73
C PRO A 315 10.86 -3.69 -14.12
N TYR A 316 11.52 -4.84 -14.11
CA TYR A 316 12.93 -4.88 -14.48
C TYR A 316 13.13 -4.40 -15.91
N ALA A 317 14.12 -3.52 -16.14
CA ALA A 317 14.45 -2.99 -17.48
C ALA A 317 14.82 -4.10 -18.45
N HIS A 318 15.50 -5.14 -17.95
CA HIS A 318 15.85 -6.35 -18.66
C HIS A 318 15.22 -7.55 -17.96
N TYR A 319 14.67 -8.49 -18.73
CA TYR A 319 14.00 -9.69 -18.22
C TYR A 319 12.86 -9.37 -17.22
N PRO A 320 11.89 -8.53 -17.60
CA PRO A 320 10.82 -8.08 -16.68
C PRO A 320 10.00 -9.25 -16.14
N GLU A 321 9.90 -10.37 -16.88
CA GLU A 321 9.26 -11.61 -16.45
C GLU A 321 9.91 -12.21 -15.19
N ALA A 322 11.21 -11.95 -14.97
CA ALA A 322 11.91 -12.46 -13.79
C ALA A 322 11.31 -11.91 -12.49
N LEU A 323 10.87 -10.64 -12.48
CA LEU A 323 10.19 -10.04 -11.33
C LEU A 323 8.90 -10.81 -11.00
N VAL A 324 8.13 -11.20 -12.01
CA VAL A 324 6.85 -11.91 -11.85
C VAL A 324 7.09 -13.30 -11.23
N TRP A 325 8.07 -14.04 -11.73
CA TRP A 325 8.44 -15.36 -11.20
C TRP A 325 9.01 -15.28 -9.78
N GLN A 326 9.89 -14.34 -9.51
CA GLN A 326 10.49 -14.13 -8.19
C GLN A 326 9.41 -13.74 -7.16
N THR A 327 8.50 -12.86 -7.54
CA THR A 327 7.39 -12.46 -6.68
C THR A 327 6.48 -13.64 -6.34
N SER A 328 6.17 -14.49 -7.31
CA SER A 328 5.37 -15.68 -7.08
C SER A 328 6.05 -16.65 -6.11
N ASP A 329 7.36 -16.91 -6.28
CA ASP A 329 8.15 -17.75 -5.36
C ASP A 329 8.20 -17.14 -3.95
N SER A 330 8.40 -15.82 -3.86
CA SER A 330 8.41 -15.09 -2.58
C SER A 330 7.07 -15.23 -1.84
N LEU A 331 5.95 -15.07 -2.54
CA LEU A 331 4.61 -15.24 -1.97
C LEU A 331 4.34 -16.69 -1.53
N ASP A 332 4.81 -17.68 -2.29
CA ASP A 332 4.70 -19.10 -1.89
C ASP A 332 5.43 -19.37 -0.56
N ARG A 333 6.59 -18.72 -0.33
CA ARG A 333 7.33 -18.79 0.95
C ARG A 333 6.59 -18.07 2.07
N ILE A 334 6.09 -16.85 1.80
CA ILE A 334 5.31 -16.07 2.77
C ILE A 334 4.05 -16.82 3.20
N LEU A 335 3.37 -17.49 2.26
CA LEU A 335 2.14 -18.24 2.49
C LEU A 335 2.38 -19.66 3.02
N GLY A 336 3.64 -20.12 3.10
CA GLY A 336 3.97 -21.49 3.50
C GLY A 336 3.55 -22.55 2.48
N ARG A 337 3.44 -22.19 1.20
CA ARG A 337 3.15 -23.12 0.08
C ARG A 337 4.41 -23.83 -0.40
N LYS A 338 5.58 -23.22 -0.22
CA LYS A 338 6.91 -23.79 -0.45
C LYS A 338 7.75 -23.69 0.83
N SER A 339 8.53 -24.71 1.08
CA SER A 339 9.52 -24.77 2.19
C SER A 339 10.88 -24.27 1.74
#